data_638c916a2514bcf41a07f9aec5d61957
#
_entry.id   638c916a2514bcf41a07f9aec5d61957
#
_cell.length_a   1.000
_cell.length_b   1.000
_cell.length_c   1.000
_cell.angle_alpha   90.00
_cell.angle_beta   90.00
_cell.angle_gamma   90.00
#
_symmetry.space_group_name_H-M   'P 1'
#
loop_
_entity.id
_entity.type
_entity.pdbx_description
1 polymer ?
#
loop_
_entity_poly.entity_id
_entity_poly.type
_entity_poly.pdbx_seq_one_letter_code
_entity_poly.pdbx_strand_id
1 'polypeptide(L)'
;MKKALLIIFTIYSSLFAAHAQIRWNERYQQYINQYKDIAIEEMHRWKIPASITLAQGLFESGAGQSELARKGNNHFGIKCNGWTGRKIYHDDDARNECFRAYDSPFESFEDHSRFLVNGQRYRNLFNLKTTDYKGWARGLKAAGYATNPQYADKLIEIIQLYKLYEYDNAKRADRFMVEHTKDRNVGGEALHPIKIFNKNYYLIARRGDTFKSIGEEVEISYRKLAKYNERSKNDRLTEGEVIWLKKKQKKAPKDYKGRLHYVRQGESMYSIAQSYGIRLKSLYKLNHMSPSDDIHVGQGLKLR
;
A
#
# COMPACT_ATOMS: atom_id res chain seq x y z
N MET A 1 -57.88 16.80 49.97
CA MET A 1 -57.48 15.81 48.94
C MET A 1 -56.50 16.48 47.98
N LYS A 2 -55.21 16.29 48.17
CA LYS A 2 -54.15 16.84 47.30
C LYS A 2 -53.75 15.76 46.29
N LYS A 3 -53.99 15.99 44.97
CA LYS A 3 -53.55 15.11 43.88
C LYS A 3 -52.09 15.39 43.60
N ALA A 4 -51.21 14.43 43.87
CA ALA A 4 -49.80 14.48 43.45
C ALA A 4 -49.72 14.14 41.98
N LEU A 5 -49.17 15.03 41.16
CA LEU A 5 -48.89 14.86 39.74
C LEU A 5 -47.51 14.21 39.60
N LEU A 6 -47.50 12.96 39.20
CA LEU A 6 -46.24 12.20 38.94
C LEU A 6 -45.76 12.53 37.55
N ILE A 7 -44.69 13.33 37.45
CA ILE A 7 -44.01 13.63 36.18
C ILE A 7 -42.99 12.50 35.91
N ILE A 8 -43.28 11.64 34.94
CA ILE A 8 -42.35 10.63 34.45
C ILE A 8 -41.43 11.30 33.46
N PHE A 9 -40.19 11.53 33.89
CA PHE A 9 -39.10 11.94 33.01
C PHE A 9 -38.57 10.70 32.27
N THR A 10 -39.00 10.47 31.04
CA THR A 10 -38.40 9.49 30.15
C THR A 10 -37.08 10.04 29.63
N ILE A 11 -35.97 9.60 30.25
CA ILE A 11 -34.62 9.86 29.72
C ILE A 11 -34.45 9.01 28.47
N TYR A 12 -34.57 9.63 27.31
CA TYR A 12 -34.13 9.07 26.04
C TYR A 12 -32.60 9.06 26.05
N SER A 13 -31.99 7.99 26.52
CA SER A 13 -30.58 7.72 26.33
C SER A 13 -30.37 7.35 24.86
N SER A 14 -30.11 8.32 24.02
CA SER A 14 -29.58 8.10 22.68
C SER A 14 -28.20 7.45 22.82
N LEU A 15 -28.16 6.13 22.69
CA LEU A 15 -26.94 5.38 22.47
C LEU A 15 -26.32 5.85 21.13
N PHE A 16 -25.53 6.90 21.17
CA PHE A 16 -24.58 7.19 20.11
C PHE A 16 -23.56 6.05 20.14
N ALA A 17 -23.73 5.05 19.28
CA ALA A 17 -22.68 4.11 18.98
C ALA A 17 -21.49 4.94 18.46
N ALA A 18 -20.50 5.15 19.31
CA ALA A 18 -19.27 5.83 18.94
C ALA A 18 -18.59 4.98 17.86
N HIS A 19 -18.80 5.34 16.60
CA HIS A 19 -18.07 4.76 15.50
C HIS A 19 -16.61 5.19 15.67
N ALA A 20 -15.73 4.23 15.93
CA ALA A 20 -14.30 4.52 15.98
C ALA A 20 -13.86 5.01 14.59
N GLN A 21 -13.72 6.32 14.45
CA GLN A 21 -13.29 6.98 13.23
C GLN A 21 -11.87 6.51 12.89
N ILE A 22 -11.64 6.13 11.64
CA ILE A 22 -10.31 5.75 11.16
C ILE A 22 -9.42 6.99 11.21
N ARG A 23 -8.32 6.89 11.97
CA ARG A 23 -7.34 7.98 12.04
C ARG A 23 -6.24 7.77 11.01
N TRP A 24 -5.74 8.88 10.46
CA TRP A 24 -4.59 8.81 9.56
C TRP A 24 -3.40 8.16 10.27
N ASN A 25 -2.72 7.26 9.61
CA ASN A 25 -1.46 6.71 10.06
C ASN A 25 -0.47 6.54 8.90
N GLU A 26 0.80 6.62 9.22
CA GLU A 26 1.88 6.60 8.25
C GLU A 26 1.98 5.25 7.52
N ARG A 27 1.74 4.13 8.19
CA ARG A 27 1.79 2.79 7.59
C ARG A 27 0.75 2.64 6.48
N TYR A 28 -0.45 3.15 6.69
CA TYR A 28 -1.50 3.16 5.67
C TYR A 28 -1.09 4.01 4.47
N GLN A 29 -0.50 5.16 4.71
CA GLN A 29 0.01 6.02 3.63
C GLN A 29 1.16 5.34 2.87
N GLN A 30 2.05 4.61 3.55
CA GLN A 30 3.12 3.83 2.92
C GLN A 30 2.56 2.72 2.03
N TYR A 31 1.55 1.98 2.49
CA TYR A 31 0.85 0.98 1.70
C TYR A 31 0.25 1.59 0.42
N ILE A 32 -0.48 2.69 0.55
CA ILE A 32 -1.07 3.40 -0.58
C ILE A 32 0.01 3.82 -1.58
N ASN A 33 1.09 4.43 -1.09
CA ASN A 33 2.19 4.89 -1.95
C ASN A 33 2.90 3.73 -2.67
N GLN A 34 2.94 2.56 -2.05
CA GLN A 34 3.55 1.37 -2.61
C GLN A 34 2.69 0.76 -3.73
N TYR A 35 1.36 0.74 -3.58
CA TYR A 35 0.46 -0.03 -4.44
C TYR A 35 -0.43 0.80 -5.36
N LYS A 36 -0.43 2.13 -5.25
CA LYS A 36 -1.30 3.01 -6.05
C LYS A 36 -1.13 2.83 -7.56
N ASP A 37 0.10 2.65 -8.03
CA ASP A 37 0.35 2.55 -9.46
C ASP A 37 -0.17 1.20 -10.02
N ILE A 38 -0.11 0.13 -9.22
CA ILE A 38 -0.74 -1.16 -9.57
C ILE A 38 -2.26 -0.98 -9.62
N ALA A 39 -2.86 -0.35 -8.63
CA ALA A 39 -4.30 -0.11 -8.61
C ALA A 39 -4.78 0.76 -9.79
N ILE A 40 -3.98 1.76 -10.20
CA ILE A 40 -4.25 2.60 -11.37
C ILE A 40 -4.19 1.75 -12.67
N GLU A 41 -3.20 0.87 -12.81
CA GLU A 41 -3.14 -0.04 -13.98
C GLU A 41 -4.33 -1.00 -14.02
N GLU A 42 -4.68 -1.59 -12.88
CA GLU A 42 -5.86 -2.45 -12.76
C GLU A 42 -7.16 -1.71 -13.13
N MET A 43 -7.30 -0.45 -12.70
CA MET A 43 -8.44 0.39 -13.09
C MET A 43 -8.52 0.58 -14.61
N HIS A 44 -7.40 0.88 -15.25
CA HIS A 44 -7.39 1.06 -16.72
C HIS A 44 -7.70 -0.24 -17.48
N ARG A 45 -7.25 -1.38 -16.93
CA ARG A 45 -7.44 -2.69 -17.54
C ARG A 45 -8.84 -3.26 -17.31
N TRP A 46 -9.35 -3.17 -16.07
CA TRP A 46 -10.54 -3.86 -15.62
C TRP A 46 -11.71 -2.95 -15.27
N LYS A 47 -11.52 -1.63 -15.31
CA LYS A 47 -12.55 -0.62 -14.99
C LYS A 47 -13.06 -0.66 -13.54
N ILE A 48 -12.27 -1.17 -12.62
CA ILE A 48 -12.52 -1.09 -11.19
C ILE A 48 -11.82 0.19 -10.67
N PRO A 49 -12.48 1.07 -9.89
CA PRO A 49 -11.83 2.27 -9.36
C PRO A 49 -10.52 1.95 -8.63
N ALA A 50 -9.45 2.70 -8.90
CA ALA A 50 -8.18 2.55 -8.19
C ALA A 50 -8.34 2.79 -6.69
N SER A 51 -9.22 3.74 -6.33
CA SER A 51 -9.58 4.04 -4.93
C SER A 51 -10.19 2.83 -4.22
N ILE A 52 -11.08 2.09 -4.88
CA ILE A 52 -11.72 0.88 -4.35
C ILE A 52 -10.68 -0.22 -4.15
N THR A 53 -9.88 -0.50 -5.17
CA THR A 53 -8.83 -1.53 -5.09
C THR A 53 -7.85 -1.24 -3.95
N LEU A 54 -7.41 0.02 -3.80
CA LEU A 54 -6.51 0.44 -2.72
C LEU A 54 -7.17 0.33 -1.34
N ALA A 55 -8.42 0.79 -1.20
CA ALA A 55 -9.12 0.76 0.08
C ALA A 55 -9.38 -0.68 0.53
N GLN A 56 -9.78 -1.58 -0.37
CA GLN A 56 -9.94 -2.99 -0.09
C GLN A 56 -8.61 -3.63 0.31
N GLY A 57 -7.57 -3.50 -0.51
CA GLY A 57 -6.26 -4.08 -0.20
C GLY A 57 -5.70 -3.59 1.13
N LEU A 58 -5.88 -2.31 1.45
CA LEU A 58 -5.47 -1.73 2.73
C LEU A 58 -6.27 -2.30 3.90
N PHE A 59 -7.60 -2.39 3.77
CA PHE A 59 -8.50 -2.86 4.82
C PHE A 59 -8.34 -4.36 5.08
N GLU A 60 -8.40 -5.19 4.03
CA GLU A 60 -8.32 -6.65 4.12
C GLU A 60 -6.95 -7.16 4.60
N SER A 61 -5.88 -6.46 4.22
CA SER A 61 -4.52 -6.88 4.60
C SER A 61 -3.97 -6.20 5.85
N GLY A 62 -4.72 -5.30 6.49
CA GLY A 62 -4.18 -4.46 7.56
C GLY A 62 -2.96 -3.65 7.08
N ALA A 63 -3.04 -3.04 5.90
CA ALA A 63 -1.93 -2.36 5.25
C ALA A 63 -0.73 -3.29 4.96
N GLY A 64 -1.00 -4.50 4.50
CA GLY A 64 0.01 -5.50 4.15
C GLY A 64 0.63 -6.20 5.35
N GLN A 65 0.06 -6.06 6.56
CA GLN A 65 0.61 -6.67 7.77
C GLN A 65 -0.04 -8.02 8.12
N SER A 66 -1.15 -8.39 7.50
CA SER A 66 -1.78 -9.69 7.73
C SER A 66 -0.82 -10.83 7.35
N GLU A 67 -1.01 -11.98 7.96
CA GLU A 67 -0.22 -13.17 7.64
C GLU A 67 -0.39 -13.57 6.17
N LEU A 68 -1.61 -13.51 5.65
CA LEU A 68 -1.92 -13.79 4.25
C LEU A 68 -1.16 -12.86 3.30
N ALA A 69 -1.07 -11.57 3.62
CA ALA A 69 -0.31 -10.62 2.81
C ALA A 69 1.20 -10.84 2.89
N ARG A 70 1.74 -11.11 4.10
CA ARG A 70 3.18 -11.23 4.33
C ARG A 70 3.77 -12.53 3.79
N LYS A 71 3.07 -13.66 4.00
CA LYS A 71 3.57 -15.00 3.62
C LYS A 71 3.07 -15.46 2.26
N GLY A 72 1.87 -15.02 1.87
CA GLY A 72 1.18 -15.46 0.65
C GLY A 72 0.99 -14.37 -0.39
N ASN A 73 1.48 -13.13 -0.18
CA ASN A 73 1.18 -11.97 -1.02
C ASN A 73 -0.33 -11.77 -1.28
N ASN A 74 -1.20 -12.33 -0.44
CA ASN A 74 -2.65 -12.25 -0.61
C ASN A 74 -3.20 -11.04 0.15
N HIS A 75 -3.34 -9.94 -0.58
CA HIS A 75 -3.76 -8.65 -0.03
C HIS A 75 -5.28 -8.49 0.10
N PHE A 76 -6.07 -9.43 -0.40
CA PHE A 76 -7.53 -9.33 -0.45
C PHE A 76 -8.24 -10.51 0.23
N GLY A 77 -7.51 -11.40 0.88
CA GLY A 77 -8.09 -12.55 1.57
C GLY A 77 -8.84 -13.51 0.63
N ILE A 78 -8.39 -13.67 -0.61
CA ILE A 78 -9.10 -14.53 -1.58
C ILE A 78 -8.88 -16.00 -1.23
N LYS A 79 -10.00 -16.71 -0.96
CA LYS A 79 -10.02 -18.15 -0.64
C LYS A 79 -9.78 -18.98 -1.91
N CYS A 80 -9.33 -20.22 -1.76
CA CYS A 80 -8.91 -21.09 -2.87
C CYS A 80 -9.97 -21.31 -3.95
N ASN A 81 -11.18 -21.74 -3.58
CA ASN A 81 -12.31 -21.91 -4.52
C ASN A 81 -11.90 -22.50 -5.89
N GLY A 82 -11.28 -23.70 -5.90
CA GLY A 82 -10.78 -24.34 -7.11
C GLY A 82 -9.41 -23.85 -7.60
N TRP A 83 -8.70 -23.02 -6.82
CA TRP A 83 -7.37 -22.51 -7.14
C TRP A 83 -6.34 -23.64 -7.27
N THR A 84 -5.62 -23.68 -8.37
CA THR A 84 -4.56 -24.69 -8.65
C THR A 84 -3.15 -24.20 -8.36
N GLY A 85 -2.97 -22.87 -8.13
CA GLY A 85 -1.67 -22.28 -7.80
C GLY A 85 -1.24 -22.53 -6.35
N ARG A 86 -0.23 -21.81 -5.89
CA ARG A 86 0.27 -21.88 -4.51
C ARG A 86 -0.85 -21.57 -3.51
N LYS A 87 -0.79 -22.21 -2.36
CA LYS A 87 -1.80 -22.11 -1.30
C LYS A 87 -1.14 -21.76 0.03
N ILE A 88 -1.90 -21.06 0.86
CA ILE A 88 -1.58 -20.80 2.26
C ILE A 88 -2.81 -21.13 3.09
N TYR A 89 -2.60 -21.69 4.26
CA TYR A 89 -3.69 -22.05 5.18
C TYR A 89 -3.67 -21.11 6.37
N HIS A 90 -4.84 -20.61 6.75
CA HIS A 90 -5.00 -19.66 7.85
C HIS A 90 -6.35 -19.86 8.53
N ASP A 91 -6.41 -19.61 9.85
CA ASP A 91 -7.66 -19.62 10.59
C ASP A 91 -8.38 -18.29 10.37
N ASP A 92 -9.61 -18.34 9.82
CA ASP A 92 -10.47 -17.18 9.57
C ASP A 92 -11.89 -17.50 10.08
N ASP A 93 -12.89 -17.65 9.23
CA ASP A 93 -14.25 -18.09 9.62
C ASP A 93 -14.26 -19.53 10.15
N ALA A 94 -13.33 -20.38 9.66
CA ALA A 94 -13.09 -21.73 10.10
C ALA A 94 -11.59 -21.99 10.30
N ARG A 95 -11.26 -23.10 10.99
CA ARG A 95 -9.86 -23.50 11.15
C ARG A 95 -9.28 -24.01 9.85
N ASN A 96 -8.02 -23.66 9.59
CA ASN A 96 -7.22 -24.16 8.47
C ASN A 96 -7.87 -23.95 7.10
N GLU A 97 -8.47 -22.77 6.89
CA GLU A 97 -9.07 -22.43 5.61
C GLU A 97 -8.00 -22.18 4.54
N CYS A 98 -8.32 -22.59 3.32
CA CYS A 98 -7.41 -22.46 2.17
C CYS A 98 -7.54 -21.09 1.51
N PHE A 99 -6.43 -20.36 1.43
CA PHE A 99 -6.31 -19.10 0.72
C PHE A 99 -5.31 -19.22 -0.44
N ARG A 100 -5.54 -18.42 -1.48
CA ARG A 100 -4.59 -18.31 -2.59
C ARG A 100 -3.29 -17.68 -2.12
N ALA A 101 -2.17 -18.14 -2.66
CA ALA A 101 -0.87 -17.52 -2.46
C ALA A 101 -0.26 -17.17 -3.81
N TYR A 102 0.42 -16.03 -3.87
CA TYR A 102 0.96 -15.47 -5.10
C TYR A 102 2.46 -15.25 -4.97
N ASP A 103 3.16 -15.16 -6.10
CA ASP A 103 4.59 -14.90 -6.12
C ASP A 103 4.89 -13.41 -5.92
N SER A 104 3.91 -12.55 -6.22
CA SER A 104 4.04 -11.11 -6.02
C SER A 104 2.72 -10.48 -5.57
N PRO A 105 2.75 -9.29 -4.93
CA PRO A 105 1.56 -8.49 -4.69
C PRO A 105 0.81 -8.13 -5.98
N PHE A 106 1.53 -7.94 -7.09
CA PHE A 106 0.93 -7.64 -8.38
C PHE A 106 -0.08 -8.71 -8.80
N GLU A 107 0.29 -10.00 -8.69
CA GLU A 107 -0.61 -11.11 -9.01
C GLU A 107 -1.87 -11.12 -8.12
N SER A 108 -1.72 -10.75 -6.84
CA SER A 108 -2.85 -10.61 -5.94
C SER A 108 -3.83 -9.52 -6.38
N PHE A 109 -3.32 -8.37 -6.83
CA PHE A 109 -4.13 -7.27 -7.33
C PHE A 109 -4.81 -7.63 -8.66
N GLU A 110 -4.10 -8.30 -9.55
CA GLU A 110 -4.68 -8.77 -10.82
C GLU A 110 -5.75 -9.85 -10.57
N ASP A 111 -5.49 -10.81 -9.70
CA ASP A 111 -6.45 -11.86 -9.37
C ASP A 111 -7.70 -11.32 -8.66
N HIS A 112 -7.54 -10.31 -7.79
CA HIS A 112 -8.66 -9.58 -7.20
C HIS A 112 -9.52 -8.91 -8.29
N SER A 113 -8.89 -8.27 -9.26
CA SER A 113 -9.62 -7.66 -10.38
C SER A 113 -10.38 -8.70 -11.19
N ARG A 114 -9.75 -9.83 -11.51
CA ARG A 114 -10.38 -10.97 -12.19
C ARG A 114 -11.52 -11.58 -11.37
N PHE A 115 -11.34 -11.69 -10.06
CA PHE A 115 -12.36 -12.19 -9.14
C PHE A 115 -13.65 -11.34 -9.20
N LEU A 116 -13.50 -10.01 -9.23
CA LEU A 116 -14.64 -9.11 -9.36
C LEU A 116 -15.28 -9.17 -10.75
N VAL A 117 -14.48 -9.16 -11.83
CA VAL A 117 -14.98 -9.20 -13.21
C VAL A 117 -15.72 -10.50 -13.51
N ASN A 118 -15.20 -11.63 -13.05
CA ASN A 118 -15.78 -12.96 -13.32
C ASN A 118 -16.94 -13.31 -12.39
N GLY A 119 -17.09 -12.60 -11.28
CA GLY A 119 -18.13 -12.87 -10.29
C GLY A 119 -19.49 -12.28 -10.73
N GLN A 120 -20.45 -13.14 -11.13
CA GLN A 120 -21.78 -12.71 -11.59
C GLN A 120 -22.46 -11.73 -10.63
N ARG A 121 -22.30 -11.92 -9.32
CA ARG A 121 -22.88 -11.04 -8.29
C ARG A 121 -22.35 -9.60 -8.32
N TYR A 122 -21.18 -9.37 -8.92
CA TYR A 122 -20.55 -8.05 -9.05
C TYR A 122 -20.86 -7.36 -10.40
N ARG A 123 -21.54 -8.04 -11.33
CA ARG A 123 -21.75 -7.57 -12.71
C ARG A 123 -22.34 -6.15 -12.79
N ASN A 124 -23.28 -5.84 -11.92
CA ASN A 124 -23.94 -4.52 -11.92
C ASN A 124 -23.01 -3.36 -11.52
N LEU A 125 -21.89 -3.64 -10.84
CA LEU A 125 -20.91 -2.62 -10.48
C LEU A 125 -20.24 -2.00 -11.70
N PHE A 126 -20.07 -2.77 -12.77
CA PHE A 126 -19.42 -2.32 -14.00
C PHE A 126 -20.28 -1.36 -14.84
N ASN A 127 -21.53 -1.10 -14.44
CA ASN A 127 -22.37 -0.04 -14.98
C ASN A 127 -22.07 1.32 -14.31
N LEU A 128 -21.38 1.34 -13.20
CA LEU A 128 -20.97 2.56 -12.50
C LEU A 128 -19.74 3.19 -13.15
N LYS A 129 -19.61 4.52 -13.03
CA LYS A 129 -18.38 5.20 -13.42
C LYS A 129 -17.24 4.80 -12.49
N THR A 130 -16.00 4.73 -13.01
CA THR A 130 -14.81 4.49 -12.18
C THR A 130 -14.56 5.58 -11.15
N THR A 131 -15.17 6.75 -11.29
CA THR A 131 -15.12 7.85 -10.31
C THR A 131 -16.21 7.79 -9.24
N ASP A 132 -17.16 6.85 -9.36
CA ASP A 132 -18.24 6.67 -8.38
C ASP A 132 -17.83 5.64 -7.30
N TYR A 133 -16.77 5.93 -6.56
CA TYR A 133 -16.31 5.04 -5.50
C TYR A 133 -17.37 4.75 -4.42
N LYS A 134 -18.29 5.69 -4.16
CA LYS A 134 -19.37 5.49 -3.18
C LYS A 134 -20.38 4.44 -3.66
N GLY A 135 -20.78 4.52 -4.93
CA GLY A 135 -21.62 3.53 -5.57
C GLY A 135 -20.95 2.15 -5.59
N TRP A 136 -19.67 2.11 -5.92
CA TRP A 136 -18.85 0.88 -5.88
C TRP A 136 -18.77 0.25 -4.49
N ALA A 137 -18.45 1.02 -3.45
CA ALA A 137 -18.36 0.52 -2.08
C ALA A 137 -19.68 -0.08 -1.57
N ARG A 138 -20.80 0.62 -1.79
CA ARG A 138 -22.14 0.16 -1.44
C ARG A 138 -22.54 -1.07 -2.25
N GLY A 139 -22.25 -1.07 -3.54
CA GLY A 139 -22.54 -2.19 -4.43
C GLY A 139 -21.76 -3.44 -4.09
N LEU A 140 -20.47 -3.33 -3.71
CA LEU A 140 -19.67 -4.46 -3.20
C LEU A 140 -20.32 -5.06 -1.95
N LYS A 141 -20.73 -4.24 -0.99
CA LYS A 141 -21.45 -4.70 0.20
C LYS A 141 -22.77 -5.37 -0.15
N ALA A 142 -23.58 -4.79 -1.02
CA ALA A 142 -24.85 -5.34 -1.47
C ALA A 142 -24.67 -6.67 -2.22
N ALA A 143 -23.57 -6.82 -2.97
CA ALA A 143 -23.21 -8.06 -3.67
C ALA A 143 -22.59 -9.13 -2.73
N GLY A 144 -22.49 -8.86 -1.43
CA GLY A 144 -21.98 -9.81 -0.44
C GLY A 144 -20.47 -10.04 -0.54
N TYR A 145 -19.70 -9.01 -0.84
CA TYR A 145 -18.23 -9.11 -0.80
C TYR A 145 -17.73 -9.36 0.63
N ALA A 146 -18.34 -8.71 1.61
CA ALA A 146 -18.04 -8.89 3.02
C ALA A 146 -19.33 -8.99 3.86
N THR A 147 -19.27 -9.74 4.97
CA THR A 147 -20.38 -9.92 5.92
C THR A 147 -20.59 -8.68 6.80
N ASN A 148 -19.50 -7.95 7.14
CA ASN A 148 -19.54 -6.79 8.00
C ASN A 148 -20.54 -5.73 7.48
N PRO A 149 -21.57 -5.32 8.25
CA PRO A 149 -22.56 -4.32 7.83
C PRO A 149 -21.96 -2.95 7.53
N GLN A 150 -20.87 -2.59 8.19
CA GLN A 150 -20.19 -1.29 8.02
C GLN A 150 -19.14 -1.29 6.89
N TYR A 151 -19.03 -2.37 6.12
CA TYR A 151 -17.98 -2.52 5.11
C TYR A 151 -17.89 -1.34 4.13
N ALA A 152 -19.03 -0.96 3.55
CA ALA A 152 -19.09 0.14 2.61
C ALA A 152 -18.63 1.47 3.23
N ASP A 153 -19.08 1.76 4.44
CA ASP A 153 -18.74 3.00 5.14
C ASP A 153 -17.24 3.04 5.49
N LYS A 154 -16.66 1.91 5.90
CA LYS A 154 -15.21 1.80 6.15
C LYS A 154 -14.38 2.05 4.89
N LEU A 155 -14.76 1.50 3.76
CA LEU A 155 -14.08 1.78 2.50
C LEU A 155 -14.21 3.27 2.12
N ILE A 156 -15.40 3.86 2.24
CA ILE A 156 -15.63 5.28 1.93
C ILE A 156 -14.80 6.17 2.84
N GLU A 157 -14.74 5.87 4.14
CA GLU A 157 -13.94 6.61 5.12
C GLU A 157 -12.44 6.56 4.77
N ILE A 158 -11.90 5.40 4.45
CA ILE A 158 -10.52 5.23 3.99
C ILE A 158 -10.26 6.05 2.73
N ILE A 159 -11.14 5.94 1.73
CA ILE A 159 -11.00 6.65 0.46
C ILE A 159 -10.99 8.16 0.68
N GLN A 160 -11.84 8.68 1.54
CA GLN A 160 -11.92 10.11 1.84
C GLN A 160 -10.74 10.60 2.68
N LEU A 161 -10.34 9.85 3.72
CA LEU A 161 -9.25 10.21 4.62
C LEU A 161 -7.91 10.32 3.88
N TYR A 162 -7.64 9.37 2.96
CA TYR A 162 -6.41 9.31 2.18
C TYR A 162 -6.54 9.92 0.78
N LYS A 163 -7.71 10.47 0.44
CA LYS A 163 -8.01 11.08 -0.88
C LYS A 163 -7.75 10.13 -2.04
N LEU A 164 -8.05 8.85 -1.86
CA LEU A 164 -7.78 7.82 -2.88
C LEU A 164 -8.56 8.07 -4.18
N TYR A 165 -9.69 8.75 -4.11
CA TYR A 165 -10.50 9.15 -5.28
C TYR A 165 -9.72 10.00 -6.31
N GLU A 166 -8.61 10.63 -5.91
CA GLU A 166 -7.74 11.35 -6.84
C GLU A 166 -7.09 10.40 -7.86
N TYR A 167 -6.85 9.14 -7.49
CA TYR A 167 -6.28 8.12 -8.36
C TYR A 167 -7.28 7.60 -9.41
N ASP A 168 -8.58 7.76 -9.23
CA ASP A 168 -9.60 7.33 -10.18
C ASP A 168 -9.60 8.15 -11.48
N ASN A 169 -8.94 9.32 -11.47
CA ASN A 169 -8.70 10.18 -12.62
C ASN A 169 -7.25 10.12 -13.13
N ALA A 170 -6.43 9.22 -12.59
CA ALA A 170 -5.02 9.14 -12.95
C ALA A 170 -4.84 8.58 -14.36
N LYS A 171 -3.84 9.12 -15.07
CA LYS A 171 -3.37 8.53 -16.34
C LYS A 171 -2.64 7.22 -16.05
N ARG A 172 -2.57 6.34 -17.06
CA ARG A 172 -1.85 5.06 -16.96
C ARG A 172 -0.48 5.22 -16.31
N ALA A 173 -0.12 4.25 -15.46
CA ALA A 173 1.18 4.19 -14.81
C ALA A 173 2.31 3.97 -15.82
N ASP A 174 3.53 4.25 -15.38
CA ASP A 174 4.76 4.23 -16.19
C ASP A 174 4.99 2.82 -16.78
N ARG A 175 5.28 2.76 -18.08
CA ARG A 175 5.61 1.58 -18.87
C ARG A 175 6.64 0.65 -18.20
N PHE A 176 7.54 1.21 -17.40
CA PHE A 176 8.58 0.46 -16.71
C PHE A 176 8.01 -0.70 -15.86
N MET A 177 6.92 -0.48 -15.12
CA MET A 177 6.30 -1.55 -14.31
C MET A 177 5.66 -2.64 -15.18
N VAL A 178 5.01 -2.23 -16.26
CA VAL A 178 4.36 -3.17 -17.19
C VAL A 178 5.40 -4.10 -17.84
N GLU A 179 6.60 -3.59 -18.11
CA GLU A 179 7.68 -4.34 -18.76
C GLU A 179 8.43 -5.25 -17.77
N HIS A 180 8.60 -4.82 -16.51
CA HIS A 180 9.40 -5.56 -15.52
C HIS A 180 8.59 -6.47 -14.60
N THR A 181 7.25 -6.46 -14.67
CA THR A 181 6.37 -7.34 -13.88
C THR A 181 5.72 -8.46 -14.70
N LYS A 182 5.85 -8.40 -16.05
CA LYS A 182 5.29 -9.37 -16.96
C LYS A 182 6.25 -10.50 -17.17
N ASP A 183 6.39 -11.55 -16.75
CA ASP A 183 7.21 -12.72 -17.09
C ASP A 183 8.65 -12.70 -16.55
N ARG A 184 8.80 -13.02 -15.28
CA ARG A 184 10.11 -13.39 -14.75
C ARG A 184 10.06 -14.72 -13.99
N ASN A 185 9.98 -15.80 -14.73
CA ASN A 185 10.51 -17.08 -14.35
C ASN A 185 11.78 -17.33 -15.18
N VAL A 186 12.89 -16.76 -14.77
CA VAL A 186 14.20 -17.08 -15.35
C VAL A 186 15.08 -17.65 -14.25
N GLY A 187 15.31 -18.95 -14.29
CA GLY A 187 16.45 -19.57 -13.62
C GLY A 187 16.33 -19.86 -12.14
N GLY A 188 15.19 -20.35 -11.62
CA GLY A 188 15.17 -21.06 -10.34
C GLY A 188 15.27 -20.23 -9.05
N GLU A 189 15.71 -18.98 -9.05
CA GLU A 189 15.68 -18.09 -7.92
C GLU A 189 14.57 -17.06 -8.07
N ALA A 190 13.76 -16.91 -7.02
CA ALA A 190 12.69 -15.92 -7.00
C ALA A 190 13.28 -14.52 -7.10
N LEU A 191 12.94 -13.77 -8.15
CA LEU A 191 13.36 -12.39 -8.36
C LEU A 191 12.89 -11.48 -7.23
N HIS A 192 13.54 -10.33 -7.07
CA HIS A 192 13.11 -9.33 -6.07
C HIS A 192 11.77 -8.72 -6.45
N PRO A 193 10.80 -8.67 -5.52
CA PRO A 193 9.59 -7.90 -5.73
C PRO A 193 9.92 -6.42 -5.91
N ILE A 194 9.58 -5.86 -7.07
CA ILE A 194 9.71 -4.42 -7.31
C ILE A 194 8.54 -3.70 -6.65
N LYS A 195 8.86 -2.73 -5.82
CA LYS A 195 7.91 -1.90 -5.08
C LYS A 195 7.95 -0.46 -5.59
N ILE A 196 6.87 0.29 -5.36
CA ILE A 196 6.76 1.68 -5.80
C ILE A 196 6.60 2.59 -4.59
N PHE A 197 7.34 3.69 -4.57
CA PHE A 197 7.17 4.75 -3.61
C PHE A 197 7.75 6.07 -4.15
N ASN A 198 7.11 7.19 -3.82
CA ASN A 198 7.56 8.53 -4.20
C ASN A 198 7.84 8.67 -5.71
N LYS A 199 6.98 8.10 -6.56
CA LYS A 199 7.14 8.07 -8.03
C LYS A 199 8.44 7.41 -8.49
N ASN A 200 8.92 6.45 -7.74
CA ASN A 200 10.15 5.71 -8.00
C ASN A 200 9.96 4.24 -7.68
N TYR A 201 10.81 3.39 -8.23
CA TYR A 201 10.83 1.95 -8.02
C TYR A 201 11.96 1.60 -7.07
N TYR A 202 11.70 0.62 -6.22
CA TYR A 202 12.71 0.07 -5.32
C TYR A 202 12.47 -1.41 -5.06
N LEU A 203 13.49 -2.09 -4.60
CA LEU A 203 13.43 -3.43 -4.05
C LEU A 203 14.10 -3.46 -2.68
N ILE A 204 13.96 -4.57 -1.98
CA ILE A 204 14.60 -4.80 -0.70
C ILE A 204 15.72 -5.80 -0.92
N ALA A 205 16.94 -5.41 -0.58
CA ALA A 205 18.11 -6.27 -0.71
C ALA A 205 17.99 -7.52 0.18
N ARG A 206 18.41 -8.66 -0.35
CA ARG A 206 18.53 -9.94 0.36
C ARG A 206 19.97 -10.14 0.84
N ARG A 207 20.17 -11.12 1.68
CA ARG A 207 21.50 -11.53 2.12
C ARG A 207 22.34 -11.98 0.94
N GLY A 208 23.52 -11.39 0.77
CA GLY A 208 24.43 -11.68 -0.33
C GLY A 208 24.26 -10.81 -1.57
N ASP A 209 23.26 -9.94 -1.61
CA ASP A 209 23.08 -9.02 -2.72
C ASP A 209 24.22 -8.03 -2.86
N THR A 210 24.43 -7.63 -4.11
CA THR A 210 25.37 -6.58 -4.52
C THR A 210 24.68 -5.67 -5.53
N PHE A 211 25.20 -4.46 -5.71
CA PHE A 211 24.72 -3.60 -6.81
C PHE A 211 24.89 -4.28 -8.18
N LYS A 212 25.85 -5.22 -8.29
CA LYS A 212 26.06 -5.97 -9.55
C LYS A 212 24.95 -7.01 -9.76
N SER A 213 24.68 -7.88 -8.79
CA SER A 213 23.63 -8.90 -8.91
C SER A 213 22.26 -8.29 -9.13
N ILE A 214 21.90 -7.28 -8.33
CA ILE A 214 20.63 -6.56 -8.51
C ILE A 214 20.60 -5.83 -9.85
N GLY A 215 21.71 -5.22 -10.29
CA GLY A 215 21.79 -4.53 -11.57
C GLY A 215 21.57 -5.45 -12.76
N GLU A 216 22.08 -6.67 -12.70
CA GLU A 216 21.85 -7.73 -13.69
C GLU A 216 20.38 -8.18 -13.69
N GLU A 217 19.81 -8.37 -12.52
CA GLU A 217 18.40 -8.75 -12.37
C GLU A 217 17.43 -7.71 -12.95
N VAL A 218 17.66 -6.43 -12.68
CA VAL A 218 16.75 -5.34 -13.10
C VAL A 218 17.21 -4.62 -14.37
N GLU A 219 18.22 -5.16 -15.09
CA GLU A 219 18.77 -4.60 -16.33
C GLU A 219 19.23 -3.14 -16.21
N ILE A 220 19.71 -2.76 -15.03
CA ILE A 220 20.26 -1.44 -14.75
C ILE A 220 21.76 -1.57 -14.44
N SER A 221 22.60 -0.83 -15.15
CA SER A 221 24.04 -0.81 -14.83
C SER A 221 24.26 -0.60 -13.33
N TYR A 222 25.03 -1.49 -12.69
CA TYR A 222 25.34 -1.45 -11.26
C TYR A 222 25.94 -0.11 -10.81
N ARG A 223 26.74 0.54 -11.67
CA ARG A 223 27.29 1.89 -11.42
C ARG A 223 26.19 2.94 -11.33
N LYS A 224 25.19 2.82 -12.21
CA LYS A 224 24.03 3.72 -12.25
C LYS A 224 23.11 3.46 -11.06
N LEU A 225 22.93 2.18 -10.70
CA LEU A 225 22.16 1.76 -9.55
C LEU A 225 22.75 2.29 -8.23
N ALA A 226 24.06 2.12 -8.02
CA ALA A 226 24.78 2.68 -6.87
C ALA A 226 24.63 4.21 -6.80
N LYS A 227 24.78 4.92 -7.94
CA LYS A 227 24.57 6.37 -8.00
C LYS A 227 23.15 6.80 -7.64
N TYR A 228 22.13 6.01 -8.00
CA TYR A 228 20.75 6.31 -7.61
C TYR A 228 20.54 6.20 -6.11
N ASN A 229 21.31 5.32 -5.46
CA ASN A 229 21.28 5.10 -4.03
C ASN A 229 22.28 5.97 -3.25
N GLU A 230 23.02 6.86 -3.95
CA GLU A 230 24.03 7.74 -3.33
C GLU A 230 25.11 6.94 -2.58
N ARG A 231 25.50 5.78 -3.16
CA ARG A 231 26.48 4.82 -2.65
C ARG A 231 27.62 4.59 -3.65
N SER A 232 28.75 4.07 -3.17
CA SER A 232 29.78 3.53 -4.03
C SER A 232 29.33 2.19 -4.66
N LYS A 233 29.75 1.94 -5.89
CA LYS A 233 29.44 0.70 -6.59
C LYS A 233 29.99 -0.57 -5.90
N ASN A 234 30.98 -0.41 -5.04
CA ASN A 234 31.64 -1.49 -4.30
C ASN A 234 31.11 -1.61 -2.85
N ASP A 235 30.15 -0.76 -2.44
CA ASP A 235 29.58 -0.85 -1.11
C ASP A 235 28.82 -2.15 -0.94
N ARG A 236 28.98 -2.78 0.22
CA ARG A 236 28.19 -3.96 0.60
C ARG A 236 26.76 -3.54 0.92
N LEU A 237 25.80 -4.32 0.41
CA LEU A 237 24.39 -4.15 0.75
C LEU A 237 24.07 -4.96 2.00
N THR A 238 23.18 -4.43 2.83
CA THR A 238 22.67 -5.10 4.02
C THR A 238 21.29 -5.69 3.72
N GLU A 239 21.04 -6.88 4.23
CA GLU A 239 19.70 -7.48 4.14
C GLU A 239 18.65 -6.54 4.71
N GLY A 240 17.54 -6.34 3.98
CA GLY A 240 16.48 -5.41 4.32
C GLY A 240 16.71 -3.96 3.83
N GLU A 241 17.86 -3.67 3.23
CA GLU A 241 18.16 -2.33 2.70
C GLU A 241 17.28 -2.02 1.47
N VAL A 242 16.75 -0.79 1.42
CA VAL A 242 15.98 -0.28 0.28
C VAL A 242 16.92 0.11 -0.85
N ILE A 243 16.74 -0.48 -2.03
CA ILE A 243 17.53 -0.19 -3.23
C ILE A 243 16.65 0.46 -4.29
N TRP A 244 16.87 1.74 -4.54
CA TRP A 244 16.14 2.53 -5.51
C TRP A 244 16.62 2.27 -6.94
N LEU A 245 15.68 1.99 -7.83
CA LEU A 245 15.94 1.63 -9.24
C LEU A 245 16.00 2.84 -10.17
N LYS A 246 15.57 4.00 -9.71
CA LYS A 246 15.70 5.30 -10.39
C LYS A 246 16.21 6.36 -9.40
N LYS A 247 16.63 7.50 -9.93
CA LYS A 247 17.09 8.63 -9.11
C LYS A 247 16.00 9.10 -8.15
N LYS A 248 16.33 9.18 -6.87
CA LYS A 248 15.42 9.64 -5.80
C LYS A 248 14.89 11.06 -6.04
N GLN A 249 13.74 11.37 -5.49
CA GLN A 249 13.09 12.67 -5.60
C GLN A 249 13.77 13.73 -4.72
N LYS A 250 13.41 15.01 -4.93
CA LYS A 250 13.90 16.10 -4.08
C LYS A 250 13.07 16.24 -2.78
N LYS A 251 11.86 15.70 -2.75
CA LYS A 251 10.89 15.82 -1.63
C LYS A 251 10.09 14.52 -1.52
N ALA A 252 9.57 14.23 -0.36
CA ALA A 252 8.61 13.17 -0.14
C ALA A 252 7.30 13.40 -0.93
N PRO A 253 6.41 12.42 -1.06
CA PRO A 253 5.09 12.58 -1.69
C PRO A 253 4.29 13.74 -1.10
N LYS A 254 3.30 14.25 -1.87
CA LYS A 254 2.48 15.40 -1.45
C LYS A 254 1.74 15.17 -0.13
N ASP A 255 1.41 13.93 0.16
CA ASP A 255 0.70 13.49 1.36
C ASP A 255 1.49 13.74 2.66
N TYR A 256 2.80 13.96 2.54
CA TYR A 256 3.70 14.35 3.65
C TYR A 256 3.83 15.87 3.82
N LYS A 257 3.05 16.68 3.10
CA LYS A 257 3.07 18.15 3.27
C LYS A 257 2.61 18.53 4.67
N GLY A 258 3.45 19.29 5.39
CA GLY A 258 3.18 19.71 6.76
C GLY A 258 3.39 18.63 7.83
N ARG A 259 3.87 17.45 7.46
CA ARG A 259 4.19 16.37 8.39
C ARG A 259 5.69 16.29 8.61
N LEU A 260 6.08 16.09 9.86
CA LEU A 260 7.47 15.88 10.26
C LEU A 260 7.74 14.38 10.41
N HIS A 261 8.96 13.95 10.07
CA HIS A 261 9.51 12.69 10.54
C HIS A 261 10.23 12.95 11.86
N TYR A 262 9.87 12.23 12.90
CA TYR A 262 10.58 12.28 14.17
C TYR A 262 11.64 11.20 14.19
N VAL A 263 12.90 11.62 14.32
CA VAL A 263 14.07 10.74 14.32
C VAL A 263 13.94 9.67 15.40
N ARG A 264 14.18 8.42 15.04
CA ARG A 264 14.17 7.27 15.95
C ARG A 264 15.57 6.82 16.25
N GLN A 265 15.74 6.02 17.31
CA GLN A 265 17.02 5.45 17.66
C GLN A 265 17.59 4.61 16.49
N GLY A 266 18.88 4.84 16.16
CA GLY A 266 19.58 4.17 15.07
C GLY A 266 19.32 4.73 13.66
N GLU A 267 18.46 5.75 13.50
CA GLU A 267 18.28 6.41 12.22
C GLU A 267 19.39 7.43 11.95
N SER A 268 19.73 7.58 10.69
CA SER A 268 20.62 8.61 10.16
C SER A 268 19.90 9.42 9.07
N MET A 269 20.40 10.59 8.73
CA MET A 269 19.88 11.36 7.60
C MET A 269 19.85 10.54 6.32
N TYR A 270 20.83 9.64 6.12
CA TYR A 270 20.86 8.73 4.98
C TYR A 270 19.71 7.70 5.05
N SER A 271 19.55 6.98 6.17
CA SER A 271 18.48 5.97 6.29
C SER A 271 17.09 6.57 6.17
N ILE A 272 16.86 7.76 6.73
CA ILE A 272 15.62 8.51 6.58
C ILE A 272 15.40 8.91 5.10
N ALA A 273 16.42 9.45 4.44
CA ALA A 273 16.36 9.80 3.02
C ALA A 273 16.04 8.57 2.13
N GLN A 274 16.63 7.40 2.45
CA GLN A 274 16.33 6.14 1.78
C GLN A 274 14.88 5.73 1.97
N SER A 275 14.37 5.75 3.19
CA SER A 275 12.99 5.34 3.51
C SER A 275 11.95 6.17 2.77
N TYR A 276 12.20 7.46 2.57
CA TYR A 276 11.26 8.37 1.88
C TYR A 276 11.57 8.61 0.39
N GLY A 277 12.57 7.92 -0.17
CA GLY A 277 12.96 8.10 -1.57
C GLY A 277 13.38 9.52 -1.90
N ILE A 278 14.01 10.21 -0.95
CA ILE A 278 14.49 11.58 -1.07
C ILE A 278 16.01 11.56 -1.25
N ARG A 279 16.55 12.46 -2.08
CA ARG A 279 18.01 12.64 -2.16
C ARG A 279 18.53 13.17 -0.83
N LEU A 280 19.60 12.60 -0.32
CA LEU A 280 20.21 12.99 0.95
C LEU A 280 20.50 14.50 1.02
N LYS A 281 21.14 15.05 -0.03
CA LYS A 281 21.38 16.50 -0.15
C LYS A 281 20.10 17.33 -0.07
N SER A 282 18.99 16.80 -0.58
CA SER A 282 17.70 17.52 -0.53
C SER A 282 17.08 17.48 0.85
N LEU A 283 17.25 16.37 1.59
CA LEU A 283 16.76 16.26 2.97
C LEU A 283 17.51 17.23 3.88
N TYR A 284 18.84 17.31 3.79
CA TYR A 284 19.64 18.34 4.48
C TYR A 284 19.13 19.75 4.17
N LYS A 285 18.97 20.09 2.89
CA LYS A 285 18.48 21.42 2.47
C LYS A 285 17.09 21.75 3.01
N LEU A 286 16.18 20.79 3.05
CA LEU A 286 14.82 21.01 3.57
C LEU A 286 14.81 21.36 5.06
N ASN A 287 15.83 20.91 5.79
CA ASN A 287 15.96 21.10 7.23
C ASN A 287 17.01 22.17 7.62
N HIS A 288 17.54 22.90 6.63
CA HIS A 288 18.59 23.92 6.85
C HIS A 288 19.83 23.33 7.52
N MET A 289 20.18 22.10 7.20
CA MET A 289 21.29 21.34 7.78
C MET A 289 22.39 21.07 6.75
N SER A 290 23.59 20.82 7.24
CA SER A 290 24.78 20.38 6.51
C SER A 290 25.12 18.92 6.84
N PRO A 291 26.00 18.25 6.06
CA PRO A 291 26.47 16.90 6.38
C PRO A 291 27.25 16.77 7.69
N SER A 292 27.74 17.88 8.25
CA SER A 292 28.44 17.92 9.55
C SER A 292 27.50 18.02 10.75
N ASP A 293 26.20 18.25 10.52
CA ASP A 293 25.24 18.42 11.60
C ASP A 293 24.70 17.06 12.03
N ASP A 294 24.68 16.82 13.33
CA ASP A 294 24.10 15.63 13.93
C ASP A 294 22.58 15.75 14.05
N ILE A 295 21.92 14.61 14.07
CA ILE A 295 20.49 14.51 14.36
C ILE A 295 20.28 13.77 15.69
N HIS A 296 19.22 14.13 16.41
CA HIS A 296 18.90 13.56 17.73
C HIS A 296 17.56 12.85 17.71
N VAL A 297 17.43 11.79 18.53
CA VAL A 297 16.15 11.09 18.71
C VAL A 297 15.06 12.07 19.13
N GLY A 298 13.91 12.01 18.47
CA GLY A 298 12.80 12.94 18.67
C GLY A 298 12.89 14.25 17.88
N GLN A 299 13.99 14.52 17.19
CA GLN A 299 14.09 15.69 16.31
C GLN A 299 13.12 15.56 15.14
N GLY A 300 12.32 16.62 14.89
CA GLY A 300 11.38 16.68 13.79
C GLY A 300 12.02 17.14 12.48
N LEU A 301 12.03 16.31 11.45
CA LEU A 301 12.58 16.62 10.14
C LEU A 301 11.49 16.86 9.10
N LYS A 302 11.61 17.94 8.35
CA LYS A 302 10.76 18.23 7.18
C LYS A 302 11.16 17.30 6.03
N LEU A 303 10.16 16.66 5.44
CA LEU A 303 10.33 15.75 4.31
C LEU A 303 9.97 16.39 2.97
N ARG A 304 9.25 17.55 3.06
CA ARG A 304 8.72 18.23 1.89
C ARG A 304 8.64 19.74 2.08
#